data_6f671a933935e8bb57d7ec7f9c5d1719
#
_entry.id   6f671a933935e8bb57d7ec7f9c5d1719
#
_cell.length_a   1.000
_cell.length_b   1.000
_cell.length_c   1.000
_cell.angle_alpha   90.00
_cell.angle_beta   90.00
_cell.angle_gamma   90.00
#
_symmetry.space_group_name_H-M   'P 1'
#
loop_
_entity.id
_entity.type
_entity.pdbx_description
1 polymer ?
#
loop_
_entity_poly.entity_id
_entity_poly.type
_entity_poly.pdbx_seq_one_letter_code
_entity_poly.pdbx_strand_id
1 'polypeptide(L)'
;INKYISATEPWKIKDNPARLGTVLHVAAQAVSDANHLLAPFLPHSAQKVWEALGGTGTFSPLPRLEEVEDLDKPGFMYPIITGDYKLGETVHPWASEPIVAGTAVPKPHPIFAKIPPEAVEEELARFDSELKARREAEAARLAAEKAKLEG
;
A
#
# COMPACT_ATOMS: atom_id res chain seq x y z
N ILE A 1 16.09 10.29 8.37
CA ILE A 1 16.94 9.69 7.31
C ILE A 1 17.56 10.80 6.47
N ASN A 2 16.79 11.70 5.84
CA ASN A 2 17.32 12.75 4.94
C ASN A 2 18.40 13.62 5.61
N LYS A 3 18.17 14.08 6.85
CA LYS A 3 19.15 14.86 7.59
C LYS A 3 20.47 14.09 7.81
N TYR A 4 20.37 12.79 8.10
CA TYR A 4 21.55 11.92 8.27
C TYR A 4 22.35 11.79 6.97
N ILE A 5 21.69 11.50 5.86
CA ILE A 5 22.30 11.39 4.54
C ILE A 5 22.96 12.73 4.13
N SER A 6 22.27 13.86 4.34
CA SER A 6 22.82 15.18 4.04
C SER A 6 24.03 15.53 4.92
N ALA A 7 24.02 15.14 6.19
CA ALA A 7 25.13 15.42 7.11
C ALA A 7 26.32 14.52 6.90
N THR A 8 26.11 13.28 6.46
CA THR A 8 27.21 12.32 6.24
C THR A 8 27.77 12.35 4.84
N GLU A 9 27.06 12.90 3.87
CA GLU A 9 27.46 13.07 2.46
C GLU A 9 28.16 11.82 1.87
N PRO A 10 27.50 10.64 1.83
CA PRO A 10 28.12 9.36 1.45
C PRO A 10 28.80 9.40 0.07
N TRP A 11 28.34 10.25 -0.83
CA TRP A 11 28.94 10.46 -2.15
C TRP A 11 30.33 11.11 -2.10
N LYS A 12 30.72 11.71 -0.96
CA LYS A 12 32.04 12.28 -0.73
C LYS A 12 33.00 11.30 -0.03
N ILE A 13 32.51 10.19 0.53
CA ILE A 13 33.30 9.22 1.29
C ILE A 13 33.86 8.15 0.34
N LYS A 14 34.67 8.53 -0.67
CA LYS A 14 35.22 7.57 -1.64
C LYS A 14 36.45 6.84 -1.12
N ASP A 15 37.23 7.50 -0.28
CA ASP A 15 38.53 7.00 0.18
C ASP A 15 38.42 6.12 1.45
N ASN A 16 37.25 5.96 2.00
CA ASN A 16 37.00 5.13 3.20
C ASN A 16 35.81 4.20 3.02
N PRO A 17 35.98 3.04 2.37
CA PRO A 17 34.92 2.09 2.11
C PRO A 17 34.22 1.58 3.37
N ALA A 18 34.97 1.41 4.46
CA ALA A 18 34.40 0.95 5.73
C ALA A 18 33.41 1.99 6.31
N ARG A 19 33.79 3.26 6.29
CA ARG A 19 32.93 4.36 6.71
C ARG A 19 31.71 4.50 5.80
N LEU A 20 31.92 4.43 4.49
CA LEU A 20 30.84 4.46 3.51
C LEU A 20 29.83 3.32 3.75
N GLY A 21 30.33 2.09 3.94
CA GLY A 21 29.52 0.93 4.25
C GLY A 21 28.67 1.13 5.52
N THR A 22 29.27 1.67 6.58
CA THR A 22 28.56 1.97 7.82
C THR A 22 27.44 2.99 7.59
N VAL A 23 27.71 4.08 6.87
CA VAL A 23 26.71 5.13 6.59
C VAL A 23 25.55 4.58 5.78
N LEU A 24 25.83 3.80 4.74
CA LEU A 24 24.81 3.20 3.90
C LEU A 24 23.99 2.16 4.67
N HIS A 25 24.63 1.32 5.48
CA HIS A 25 23.94 0.33 6.31
C HIS A 25 22.98 0.98 7.29
N VAL A 26 23.41 2.01 8.02
CA VAL A 26 22.56 2.75 8.97
C VAL A 26 21.37 3.40 8.24
N ALA A 27 21.62 3.98 7.07
CA ALA A 27 20.54 4.57 6.28
C ALA A 27 19.53 3.53 5.80
N ALA A 28 20.02 2.39 5.30
CA ALA A 28 19.16 1.30 4.84
C ALA A 28 18.38 0.67 6.00
N GLN A 29 19.00 0.47 7.17
CA GLN A 29 18.31 0.00 8.38
C GLN A 29 17.17 0.95 8.76
N ALA A 30 17.42 2.26 8.77
CA ALA A 30 16.40 3.23 9.09
C ALA A 30 15.24 3.25 8.07
N VAL A 31 15.51 2.95 6.79
CA VAL A 31 14.46 2.74 5.78
C VAL A 31 13.67 1.48 6.07
N SER A 32 14.33 0.38 6.42
CA SER A 32 13.68 -0.88 6.79
C SER A 32 12.76 -0.70 7.99
N ASP A 33 13.24 -0.05 9.06
CA ASP A 33 12.44 0.21 10.26
C ASP A 33 11.21 1.09 9.97
N ALA A 34 11.39 2.14 9.18
CA ALA A 34 10.28 2.99 8.75
C ALA A 34 9.27 2.19 7.89
N ASN A 35 9.75 1.26 7.06
CA ASN A 35 8.90 0.41 6.24
C ASN A 35 8.02 -0.51 7.08
N HIS A 36 8.57 -1.10 8.16
CA HIS A 36 7.79 -1.90 9.10
C HIS A 36 6.66 -1.09 9.75
N LEU A 37 6.95 0.17 10.14
CA LEU A 37 5.95 1.07 10.71
C LEU A 37 4.84 1.45 9.73
N LEU A 38 5.18 1.58 8.45
CA LEU A 38 4.24 2.00 7.41
C LEU A 38 3.46 0.83 6.80
N ALA A 39 3.91 -0.40 6.99
CA ALA A 39 3.29 -1.58 6.38
C ALA A 39 1.76 -1.71 6.65
N PRO A 40 1.24 -1.46 7.85
CA PRO A 40 -0.20 -1.51 8.09
C PRO A 40 -1.01 -0.46 7.32
N PHE A 41 -0.39 0.64 6.94
CA PHE A 41 -1.04 1.74 6.23
C PHE A 41 -0.84 1.67 4.72
N LEU A 42 0.32 1.18 4.30
CA LEU A 42 0.76 1.17 2.90
C LEU A 42 1.32 -0.22 2.51
N PRO A 43 0.54 -1.31 2.62
CA PRO A 43 1.04 -2.67 2.45
C PRO A 43 1.68 -2.90 1.08
N HIS A 44 1.08 -2.40 0.01
CA HIS A 44 1.64 -2.54 -1.34
C HIS A 44 2.97 -1.81 -1.52
N SER A 45 3.10 -0.62 -0.95
CA SER A 45 4.35 0.15 -0.99
C SER A 45 5.41 -0.47 -0.11
N ALA A 46 5.02 -0.98 1.06
CA ALA A 46 5.91 -1.67 1.98
C ALA A 46 6.52 -2.93 1.36
N GLN A 47 5.75 -3.70 0.62
CA GLN A 47 6.24 -4.84 -0.15
C GLN A 47 7.30 -4.40 -1.18
N LYS A 48 7.06 -3.34 -1.93
CA LYS A 48 8.01 -2.80 -2.91
C LYS A 48 9.29 -2.29 -2.27
N VAL A 49 9.21 -1.66 -1.10
CA VAL A 49 10.40 -1.22 -0.35
C VAL A 49 11.20 -2.41 0.13
N TRP A 50 10.54 -3.45 0.64
CA TRP A 50 11.17 -4.70 1.05
C TRP A 50 11.97 -5.34 -0.09
N GLU A 51 11.36 -5.48 -1.25
CA GLU A 51 12.01 -6.00 -2.46
C GLU A 51 13.19 -5.12 -2.90
N ALA A 52 13.02 -3.78 -2.83
CA ALA A 52 14.09 -2.83 -3.15
C ALA A 52 15.27 -2.90 -2.17
N LEU A 53 15.07 -3.38 -0.96
CA LEU A 53 16.14 -3.65 0.02
C LEU A 53 16.75 -5.06 -0.14
N GLY A 54 16.34 -5.81 -1.16
CA GLY A 54 16.83 -7.17 -1.43
C GLY A 54 16.06 -8.26 -0.68
N GLY A 55 14.93 -7.93 -0.09
CA GLY A 55 14.04 -8.90 0.55
C GLY A 55 13.34 -9.80 -0.45
N THR A 56 13.04 -11.01 -0.05
CA THR A 56 12.35 -12.03 -0.86
C THR A 56 11.10 -12.51 -0.13
N GLY A 57 10.10 -12.93 -0.92
CA GLY A 57 8.83 -13.40 -0.37
C GLY A 57 7.87 -12.26 0.01
N THR A 58 6.85 -12.60 0.78
CA THR A 58 5.81 -11.66 1.20
C THR A 58 6.23 -10.98 2.49
N PHE A 59 6.43 -9.67 2.44
CA PHE A 59 6.71 -8.83 3.60
C PHE A 59 5.43 -8.40 4.31
N SER A 60 4.47 -7.92 3.52
CA SER A 60 3.20 -7.45 4.05
C SER A 60 2.05 -8.22 3.38
N PRO A 61 1.22 -8.93 4.16
CA PRO A 61 0.04 -9.59 3.61
C PRO A 61 -0.86 -8.55 2.97
N LEU A 62 -1.25 -8.79 1.71
CA LEU A 62 -2.14 -7.89 0.99
C LEU A 62 -3.59 -8.22 1.32
N PRO A 63 -4.40 -7.22 1.70
CA PRO A 63 -5.83 -7.43 1.84
C PRO A 63 -6.45 -7.76 0.47
N ARG A 64 -7.40 -8.67 0.47
CA ARG A 64 -8.22 -9.01 -0.69
C ARG A 64 -9.67 -8.65 -0.37
N LEU A 65 -10.40 -8.23 -1.37
CA LEU A 65 -11.85 -8.09 -1.28
C LEU A 65 -12.45 -9.34 -1.90
N GLU A 66 -13.27 -10.03 -1.12
CA GLU A 66 -14.07 -11.18 -1.58
C GLU A 66 -15.54 -10.84 -1.36
N GLU A 67 -16.37 -11.16 -2.36
CA GLU A 67 -17.81 -11.04 -2.22
C GLU A 67 -18.35 -12.34 -1.64
N VAL A 68 -19.07 -12.23 -0.53
CA VAL A 68 -19.73 -13.36 0.11
C VAL A 68 -21.24 -13.13 0.16
N GLU A 69 -21.98 -14.21 0.06
CA GLU A 69 -23.44 -14.15 0.17
C GLU A 69 -23.86 -14.02 1.64
N ASP A 70 -24.81 -13.14 1.89
CA ASP A 70 -25.41 -12.96 3.21
C ASP A 70 -26.29 -14.19 3.54
N LEU A 71 -25.95 -14.88 4.63
CA LEU A 71 -26.67 -16.09 5.06
C LEU A 71 -28.13 -15.81 5.46
N ASP A 72 -28.42 -14.59 5.91
CA ASP A 72 -29.74 -14.17 6.34
C ASP A 72 -30.57 -13.56 5.18
N LYS A 73 -29.91 -13.25 4.05
CA LYS A 73 -30.52 -12.63 2.87
C LYS A 73 -30.03 -13.29 1.59
N PRO A 74 -30.56 -14.44 1.21
CA PRO A 74 -30.14 -15.14 0.00
C PRO A 74 -30.20 -14.24 -1.24
N GLY A 75 -29.13 -14.28 -2.04
CA GLY A 75 -28.95 -13.43 -3.22
C GLY A 75 -28.37 -12.03 -2.95
N PHE A 76 -28.15 -11.67 -1.68
CA PHE A 76 -27.46 -10.43 -1.34
C PHE A 76 -25.95 -10.71 -1.12
N MET A 77 -25.11 -10.08 -1.93
CA MET A 77 -23.66 -10.17 -1.82
C MET A 77 -23.11 -8.94 -1.12
N TYR A 78 -22.14 -9.13 -0.24
CA TYR A 78 -21.42 -8.02 0.38
C TYR A 78 -19.91 -8.28 0.38
N PRO A 79 -19.07 -7.23 0.24
CA PRO A 79 -17.63 -7.39 0.25
C PRO A 79 -17.12 -7.58 1.67
N ILE A 80 -16.26 -8.57 1.84
CA ILE A 80 -15.45 -8.76 3.05
C ILE A 80 -13.97 -8.57 2.73
N ILE A 81 -13.22 -8.14 3.72
CA ILE A 81 -11.77 -8.07 3.61
C ILE A 81 -11.22 -9.41 4.08
N THR A 82 -10.56 -10.11 3.16
CA THR A 82 -9.80 -11.33 3.44
C THR A 82 -8.33 -11.09 3.16
N GLY A 83 -7.50 -12.04 3.49
CA GLY A 83 -6.07 -12.01 3.22
C GLY A 83 -5.35 -13.09 4.03
N ASP A 84 -4.07 -13.22 3.83
CA ASP A 84 -3.23 -14.18 4.54
C ASP A 84 -2.95 -13.70 6.00
N TYR A 85 -3.92 -13.02 6.60
CA TYR A 85 -3.86 -12.59 7.99
C TYR A 85 -4.19 -13.76 8.91
N LYS A 86 -3.18 -14.27 9.56
CA LYS A 86 -3.37 -15.21 10.64
C LYS A 86 -3.52 -14.42 11.95
N LEU A 87 -4.71 -13.92 12.19
CA LEU A 87 -5.04 -13.29 13.46
C LEU A 87 -4.82 -14.30 14.60
N GLY A 88 -3.87 -14.01 15.47
CA GLY A 88 -3.61 -14.78 16.68
C GLY A 88 -2.45 -15.77 16.65
N GLU A 89 -1.84 -16.07 15.49
CA GLU A 89 -0.70 -16.99 15.46
C GLU A 89 0.65 -16.32 15.70
N THR A 90 0.79 -15.03 15.41
CA THR A 90 2.06 -14.34 15.68
C THR A 90 1.81 -12.86 15.94
N VAL A 91 1.64 -12.52 17.20
CA VAL A 91 1.92 -11.15 17.60
C VAL A 91 3.45 -11.06 17.66
N HIS A 92 4.07 -10.69 16.54
CA HIS A 92 5.44 -10.24 16.60
C HIS A 92 5.43 -8.91 17.35
N PRO A 93 6.01 -8.86 18.57
CA PRO A 93 6.24 -7.57 19.18
C PRO A 93 7.07 -6.77 18.17
N TRP A 94 6.68 -5.53 18.00
CA TRP A 94 7.34 -4.63 17.11
C TRP A 94 8.83 -4.59 17.41
N ALA A 95 9.64 -5.13 16.53
CA ALA A 95 11.08 -5.19 16.68
C ALA A 95 11.74 -4.80 15.37
N SER A 96 12.82 -4.03 15.47
CA SER A 96 13.67 -3.75 14.32
C SER A 96 14.32 -5.07 13.87
N GLU A 97 14.14 -5.44 12.61
CA GLU A 97 14.82 -6.59 12.00
C GLU A 97 16.12 -6.10 11.33
N PRO A 98 17.29 -6.59 11.79
CA PRO A 98 18.55 -6.20 11.21
C PRO A 98 18.65 -6.60 9.72
N ILE A 99 18.96 -5.64 8.86
CA ILE A 99 19.31 -5.95 7.48
C ILE A 99 20.69 -6.64 7.41
N VAL A 100 20.83 -7.58 6.51
CA VAL A 100 22.07 -8.34 6.37
C VAL A 100 23.05 -7.57 5.47
N ALA A 101 24.24 -7.27 5.99
CA ALA A 101 25.28 -6.66 5.20
C ALA A 101 25.74 -7.60 4.06
N GLY A 102 25.90 -7.04 2.85
CA GLY A 102 26.25 -7.83 1.66
C GLY A 102 25.05 -8.38 0.87
N THR A 103 23.83 -8.13 1.33
CA THR A 103 22.63 -8.46 0.55
C THR A 103 22.66 -7.73 -0.81
N ALA A 104 22.43 -8.49 -1.88
CA ALA A 104 22.32 -7.92 -3.22
C ALA A 104 21.05 -7.08 -3.33
N VAL A 105 21.20 -5.81 -3.67
CA VAL A 105 20.08 -4.88 -3.84
C VAL A 105 19.80 -4.74 -5.33
N PRO A 106 18.55 -4.94 -5.77
CA PRO A 106 18.18 -4.72 -7.16
C PRO A 106 18.28 -3.24 -7.52
N LYS A 107 18.30 -2.93 -8.83
CA LYS A 107 18.26 -1.54 -9.27
C LYS A 107 16.96 -0.89 -8.79
N PRO A 108 17.02 0.17 -7.99
CA PRO A 108 15.82 0.78 -7.44
C PRO A 108 14.99 1.45 -8.52
N HIS A 109 13.67 1.36 -8.37
CA HIS A 109 12.68 2.08 -9.17
C HIS A 109 11.87 2.99 -8.25
N PRO A 110 11.38 4.15 -8.76
CA PRO A 110 10.45 4.98 -8.00
C PRO A 110 9.21 4.17 -7.60
N ILE A 111 8.90 4.16 -6.32
CA ILE A 111 7.71 3.45 -5.79
C ILE A 111 6.45 4.27 -6.06
N PHE A 112 6.57 5.59 -5.99
CA PHE A 112 5.51 6.53 -6.26
C PHE A 112 5.81 7.32 -7.53
N ALA A 113 4.87 7.32 -8.47
CA ALA A 113 4.89 8.20 -9.62
C ALA A 113 4.11 9.48 -9.31
N LYS A 114 4.57 10.60 -9.85
CA LYS A 114 3.81 11.83 -9.80
C LYS A 114 2.61 11.69 -10.75
N ILE A 115 1.41 11.88 -10.24
CA ILE A 115 0.19 11.80 -11.03
C ILE A 115 0.12 13.06 -11.90
N PRO A 116 0.04 12.94 -13.22
CA PRO A 116 -0.11 14.10 -14.11
C PRO A 116 -1.51 14.72 -13.93
N PRO A 117 -1.64 16.04 -14.10
CA PRO A 117 -2.92 16.73 -13.94
C PRO A 117 -4.03 16.15 -14.83
N GLU A 118 -3.70 15.75 -16.03
CA GLU A 118 -4.64 15.17 -17.01
C GLU A 118 -5.30 13.89 -16.49
N ALA A 119 -4.53 13.03 -15.81
CA ALA A 119 -5.07 11.82 -15.21
C ALA A 119 -6.03 12.12 -14.03
N VAL A 120 -5.82 13.23 -13.35
CA VAL A 120 -6.74 13.69 -12.29
C VAL A 120 -8.04 14.18 -12.91
N GLU A 121 -7.97 14.95 -14.00
CA GLU A 121 -9.14 15.45 -14.71
C GLU A 121 -9.98 14.31 -15.30
N GLU A 122 -9.34 13.32 -15.91
CA GLU A 122 -10.01 12.12 -16.43
C GLU A 122 -10.74 11.34 -15.33
N GLU A 123 -10.09 11.16 -14.18
CA GLU A 123 -10.68 10.44 -13.07
C GLU A 123 -11.86 11.19 -12.44
N LEU A 124 -11.76 12.51 -12.31
CA LEU A 124 -12.86 13.35 -11.86
C LEU A 124 -14.05 13.28 -12.81
N ALA A 125 -13.82 13.36 -14.12
CA ALA A 125 -14.88 13.26 -15.12
C ALA A 125 -15.57 11.88 -15.08
N ARG A 126 -14.79 10.80 -14.88
CA ARG A 126 -15.33 9.45 -14.70
C ARG A 126 -16.22 9.38 -13.46
N PHE A 127 -15.72 9.89 -12.32
CA PHE A 127 -16.46 9.90 -11.06
C PHE A 127 -17.78 10.68 -11.18
N ASP A 128 -17.76 11.84 -11.80
CA ASP A 128 -18.97 12.64 -12.01
C ASP A 128 -20.01 11.92 -12.88
N SER A 129 -19.57 11.21 -13.92
CA SER A 129 -20.45 10.42 -14.79
C SER A 129 -21.08 9.24 -14.05
N GLU A 130 -20.29 8.54 -13.24
CA GLU A 130 -20.78 7.43 -12.40
C GLU A 130 -21.77 7.92 -11.33
N LEU A 131 -21.48 9.05 -10.69
CA LEU A 131 -22.36 9.64 -9.69
C LEU A 131 -23.70 10.07 -10.31
N LYS A 132 -23.66 10.64 -11.51
CA LYS A 132 -24.87 10.99 -12.25
C LYS A 132 -25.70 9.75 -12.60
N ALA A 133 -25.08 8.71 -13.11
CA ALA A 133 -25.75 7.44 -13.44
C ALA A 133 -26.38 6.79 -12.20
N ARG A 134 -25.70 6.80 -11.07
CA ARG A 134 -26.24 6.29 -9.79
C ARG A 134 -27.48 7.07 -9.33
N ARG A 135 -27.44 8.40 -9.41
CA ARG A 135 -28.58 9.26 -9.06
C ARG A 135 -29.78 9.04 -9.96
N GLU A 136 -29.57 8.88 -11.27
CA GLU A 136 -30.61 8.58 -12.23
C GLU A 136 -31.25 7.19 -11.96
N ALA A 137 -30.43 6.17 -11.68
CA ALA A 137 -30.89 4.84 -11.35
C ALA A 137 -31.70 4.82 -10.04
N GLU A 138 -31.26 5.56 -9.03
CA GLU A 138 -31.95 5.68 -7.75
C GLU A 138 -33.29 6.41 -7.91
N ALA A 139 -33.32 7.49 -8.65
CA ALA A 139 -34.55 8.22 -8.97
C ALA A 139 -35.57 7.34 -9.72
N ALA A 140 -35.09 6.57 -10.69
CA ALA A 140 -35.94 5.62 -11.43
C ALA A 140 -36.51 4.52 -10.51
N ARG A 141 -35.69 3.99 -9.59
CA ARG A 141 -36.13 3.00 -8.60
C ARG A 141 -37.22 3.56 -7.69
N LEU A 142 -36.99 4.76 -7.13
CA LEU A 142 -37.97 5.41 -6.26
C LEU A 142 -39.28 5.72 -6.99
N ALA A 143 -39.21 6.17 -8.24
CA ALA A 143 -40.42 6.40 -9.06
C ALA A 143 -41.20 5.10 -9.31
N ALA A 144 -40.49 4.00 -9.61
CA ALA A 144 -41.12 2.70 -9.79
C ALA A 144 -41.75 2.13 -8.50
N GLU A 145 -41.14 2.37 -7.36
CA GLU A 145 -41.67 1.97 -6.05
C GLU A 145 -42.92 2.78 -5.69
N LYS A 146 -42.90 4.08 -5.94
CA LYS A 146 -44.05 4.96 -5.74
C LYS A 146 -45.24 4.56 -6.61
N ALA A 147 -45.00 4.27 -7.89
CA ALA A 147 -46.04 3.81 -8.81
C ALA A 147 -46.69 2.48 -8.36
N LYS A 148 -45.95 1.60 -7.70
CA LYS A 148 -46.49 0.33 -7.13
C LYS A 148 -47.33 0.55 -5.89
N LEU A 149 -47.16 1.64 -5.16
CA LEU A 149 -47.91 1.96 -3.96
C LEU A 149 -49.21 2.72 -4.26
N GLU A 150 -49.27 3.37 -5.46
CA GLU A 150 -50.44 4.16 -5.88
C GLU A 150 -51.42 3.37 -6.77
N GLY A 151 -51.08 2.15 -7.18
CA GLY A 151 -51.93 1.26 -7.99
C GLY A 151 -52.41 0.03 -7.23
#